data_a2e240a7f1442cdc841a426554e9775a
#
_entry.id   a2e240a7f1442cdc841a426554e9775a
#
_cell.length_a   1.000
_cell.length_b   1.000
_cell.length_c   1.000
_cell.angle_alpha   90.00
_cell.angle_beta   90.00
_cell.angle_gamma   90.00
#
_symmetry.space_group_name_H-M   'P 1'
#
loop_
_entity.id
_entity.type
_entity.pdbx_description
1 polymer ?
#
loop_
_entity_poly.entity_id
_entity_poly.type
_entity_poly.pdbx_seq_one_letter_code
_entity_poly.pdbx_strand_id
1 'polypeptide(L)'
;MKKTTLSITIGFLFLTLAITQSCKKEKNDVTPEPTPTATQEFIADSTSFLSYTTWTVQSVKTGPSPSLGTAHAGNDSTVTRMVHFKDGQNPVSGKYPVGTIIVKRSTNPANTVSETVAMVKRGNNFNSSIGDWEFFMLMPDGKIAKDAGGQPMRGASLMSGMCGGCHNAASSKDFIFSK
;
A
#
# COMPACT_ATOMS: atom_id res chain seq x y z
N MET A 1 29.75 54.06 62.15
CA MET A 1 30.65 55.28 62.21
C MET A 1 31.30 55.39 60.82
N LYS A 2 31.22 56.71 60.29
CA LYS A 2 32.02 57.29 59.19
C LYS A 2 32.16 56.53 57.85
N LYS A 3 31.37 56.90 56.88
CA LYS A 3 31.55 57.79 55.70
C LYS A 3 32.98 57.89 55.18
N THR A 4 33.22 57.52 53.94
CA THR A 4 34.06 58.34 53.04
C THR A 4 33.66 58.05 51.57
N THR A 5 33.19 59.10 50.93
CA THR A 5 32.91 59.35 49.54
C THR A 5 34.21 59.50 48.76
N LEU A 6 34.36 58.96 47.59
CA LEU A 6 35.37 59.40 46.63
C LEU A 6 34.76 59.51 45.24
N SER A 7 34.49 60.73 44.83
CA SER A 7 34.17 61.12 43.45
C SER A 7 35.42 61.11 42.59
N ILE A 8 35.36 60.47 41.45
CA ILE A 8 36.36 60.75 40.38
C ILE A 8 35.58 60.92 39.08
N THR A 9 35.62 62.16 38.62
CA THR A 9 35.17 62.68 37.34
C THR A 9 36.29 62.44 36.32
N ILE A 10 36.09 61.72 35.24
CA ILE A 10 37.02 61.75 34.10
C ILE A 10 36.21 61.71 32.82
N GLY A 11 36.25 62.73 32.09
CA GLY A 11 36.51 63.10 30.72
C GLY A 11 35.78 62.32 29.63
N PHE A 12 34.81 62.96 29.02
CA PHE A 12 34.23 62.63 27.74
C PHE A 12 35.25 62.85 26.62
N LEU A 13 35.63 61.80 25.92
CA LEU A 13 36.28 61.94 24.62
C LEU A 13 35.36 61.26 23.57
N PHE A 14 34.66 62.13 22.85
CA PHE A 14 33.86 61.69 21.70
C PHE A 14 34.80 61.28 20.55
N LEU A 15 34.89 60.00 20.28
CA LEU A 15 35.46 59.45 19.02
C LEU A 15 34.30 58.98 18.13
N THR A 16 33.93 59.80 17.17
CA THR A 16 32.95 59.49 16.16
C THR A 16 33.55 58.48 15.18
N LEU A 17 33.23 57.19 15.36
CA LEU A 17 33.55 56.14 14.38
C LEU A 17 32.39 56.02 13.39
N ALA A 18 32.58 56.51 12.18
CA ALA A 18 31.64 56.31 11.09
C ALA A 18 31.63 54.82 10.67
N ILE A 19 30.61 54.10 11.09
CA ILE A 19 30.40 52.73 10.64
C ILE A 19 29.64 52.78 9.31
N THR A 20 30.34 52.55 8.19
CA THR A 20 29.73 52.28 6.89
C THR A 20 29.14 50.88 6.94
N GLN A 21 27.84 50.78 7.18
CA GLN A 21 27.08 49.53 7.01
C GLN A 21 27.01 49.24 5.52
N SER A 22 27.90 48.35 5.07
CA SER A 22 27.76 47.67 3.77
C SER A 22 26.63 46.68 3.90
N CYS A 23 25.44 46.99 3.40
CA CYS A 23 24.36 46.00 3.18
C CYS A 23 24.83 44.98 2.16
N LYS A 24 25.42 43.89 2.63
CA LYS A 24 25.48 42.65 1.83
C LYS A 24 24.06 42.13 1.71
N LYS A 25 23.49 42.23 0.50
CA LYS A 25 22.29 41.54 0.11
C LYS A 25 22.65 40.03 0.12
N GLU A 26 22.34 39.35 1.23
CA GLU A 26 22.32 37.89 1.23
C GLU A 26 21.27 37.48 0.18
N LYS A 27 21.75 36.90 -0.91
CA LYS A 27 20.90 36.09 -1.77
C LYS A 27 20.46 34.89 -0.93
N ASN A 28 19.23 34.94 -0.42
CA ASN A 28 18.56 33.76 0.05
C ASN A 28 18.40 32.83 -1.17
N ASP A 29 19.37 31.96 -1.34
CA ASP A 29 19.27 30.82 -2.24
C ASP A 29 18.30 29.85 -1.56
N VAL A 30 17.00 30.11 -1.75
CA VAL A 30 15.94 29.20 -1.32
C VAL A 30 16.03 28.02 -2.23
N THR A 31 16.84 27.02 -1.84
CA THR A 31 16.76 25.69 -2.43
C THR A 31 15.29 25.27 -2.35
N PRO A 32 14.62 25.02 -3.50
CA PRO A 32 13.22 24.60 -3.46
C PRO A 32 13.14 23.34 -2.61
N GLU A 33 12.34 23.39 -1.55
CA GLU A 33 12.00 22.21 -0.77
C GLU A 33 11.43 21.16 -1.77
N PRO A 34 11.91 19.92 -1.77
CA PRO A 34 11.44 18.91 -2.73
C PRO A 34 9.92 18.78 -2.56
N THR A 35 9.19 19.17 -3.59
CA THR A 35 7.72 18.97 -3.65
C THR A 35 7.45 17.52 -3.31
N PRO A 36 6.62 17.20 -2.31
CA PRO A 36 6.32 15.82 -1.95
C PRO A 36 5.80 15.11 -3.20
N THR A 37 6.53 14.11 -3.66
CA THR A 37 6.10 13.28 -4.78
C THR A 37 4.78 12.63 -4.39
N ALA A 38 3.71 12.93 -5.14
CA ALA A 38 2.41 12.33 -4.88
C ALA A 38 2.57 10.81 -4.84
N THR A 39 2.17 10.19 -3.73
CA THR A 39 2.25 8.73 -3.58
C THR A 39 1.29 8.12 -4.59
N GLN A 40 1.81 7.27 -5.47
CA GLN A 40 1.00 6.63 -6.51
C GLN A 40 -0.11 5.78 -5.88
N GLU A 41 -1.34 5.92 -6.37
CA GLU A 41 -2.49 5.13 -5.95
C GLU A 41 -3.24 4.58 -7.16
N PHE A 42 -3.71 3.34 -7.06
CA PHE A 42 -4.60 2.70 -8.03
C PHE A 42 -5.85 2.18 -7.31
N ILE A 43 -7.00 2.70 -7.65
CA ILE A 43 -8.29 2.29 -7.08
C ILE A 43 -9.03 1.45 -8.12
N ALA A 44 -9.17 0.14 -7.85
CA ALA A 44 -9.95 -0.74 -8.71
C ALA A 44 -11.43 -0.36 -8.70
N ASP A 45 -12.07 -0.46 -9.85
CA ASP A 45 -13.49 -0.19 -10.08
C ASP A 45 -14.27 -1.44 -10.51
N SER A 46 -15.52 -1.25 -10.91
CA SER A 46 -16.42 -2.33 -11.35
C SER A 46 -15.96 -3.03 -12.64
N THR A 47 -15.02 -2.45 -13.38
CA THR A 47 -14.52 -2.99 -14.66
C THR A 47 -13.14 -3.66 -14.52
N SER A 48 -12.46 -3.41 -13.42
CA SER A 48 -11.05 -3.79 -13.21
C SER A 48 -10.79 -5.29 -13.32
N PHE A 49 -11.79 -6.13 -13.01
CA PHE A 49 -11.67 -7.59 -13.00
C PHE A 49 -12.44 -8.30 -14.12
N LEU A 50 -13.13 -7.54 -14.98
CA LEU A 50 -13.84 -8.14 -16.10
C LEU A 50 -12.86 -8.88 -17.01
N SER A 51 -13.32 -10.00 -17.59
CA SER A 51 -12.50 -10.84 -18.48
C SER A 51 -11.24 -11.43 -17.82
N TYR A 52 -11.15 -11.50 -16.48
CA TYR A 52 -9.98 -12.06 -15.77
C TYR A 52 -9.63 -13.48 -16.26
N THR A 53 -10.59 -14.25 -16.78
CA THR A 53 -10.38 -15.59 -17.31
C THR A 53 -9.50 -15.61 -18.56
N THR A 54 -9.29 -14.48 -19.21
CA THR A 54 -8.39 -14.35 -20.37
C THR A 54 -6.98 -13.91 -19.98
N TRP A 55 -6.76 -13.59 -18.70
CA TRP A 55 -5.44 -13.13 -18.24
C TRP A 55 -4.45 -14.27 -18.11
N THR A 56 -3.17 -13.92 -17.98
CA THR A 56 -2.09 -14.88 -17.76
C THR A 56 -2.35 -15.73 -16.52
N VAL A 57 -2.40 -17.05 -16.70
CA VAL A 57 -2.48 -18.00 -15.58
C VAL A 57 -1.09 -18.21 -15.02
N GLN A 58 -0.85 -17.82 -13.79
CA GLN A 58 0.43 -17.97 -13.10
C GLN A 58 0.55 -19.33 -12.39
N SER A 59 -0.55 -19.85 -11.87
CA SER A 59 -0.55 -21.16 -11.23
C SER A 59 -1.90 -21.85 -11.36
N VAL A 60 -1.85 -23.18 -11.47
CA VAL A 60 -3.00 -24.07 -11.37
C VAL A 60 -2.67 -25.14 -10.35
N LYS A 61 -3.55 -25.32 -9.36
CA LYS A 61 -3.39 -26.37 -8.34
C LYS A 61 -4.71 -27.08 -8.12
N THR A 62 -4.72 -28.39 -8.33
CA THR A 62 -5.87 -29.26 -8.06
C THR A 62 -5.63 -30.08 -6.80
N GLY A 63 -6.68 -30.33 -6.05
CA GLY A 63 -6.66 -31.15 -4.84
C GLY A 63 -6.23 -30.40 -3.58
N PRO A 64 -5.96 -31.12 -2.49
CA PRO A 64 -5.74 -30.51 -1.18
C PRO A 64 -4.52 -29.60 -1.16
N SER A 65 -4.61 -28.52 -0.38
CA SER A 65 -3.53 -27.61 -0.07
C SER A 65 -3.57 -27.33 1.43
N PRO A 66 -2.98 -28.20 2.27
CA PRO A 66 -3.12 -28.14 3.72
C PRO A 66 -2.72 -26.79 4.34
N SER A 67 -1.76 -26.08 3.74
CA SER A 67 -1.34 -24.75 4.17
C SER A 67 -2.43 -23.67 4.06
N LEU A 68 -3.49 -23.92 3.29
CA LEU A 68 -4.63 -23.02 3.16
C LEU A 68 -5.71 -23.28 4.22
N GLY A 69 -5.71 -24.46 4.88
CA GLY A 69 -6.79 -24.88 5.75
C GLY A 69 -8.12 -24.89 4.99
N THR A 70 -9.12 -24.19 5.52
CA THR A 70 -10.42 -24.01 4.85
C THR A 70 -10.46 -22.86 3.85
N ALA A 71 -9.48 -21.97 3.88
CA ALA A 71 -9.43 -20.84 2.95
C ALA A 71 -9.28 -21.34 1.51
N HIS A 72 -9.99 -20.69 0.60
CA HIS A 72 -9.96 -21.04 -0.83
C HIS A 72 -10.23 -22.53 -1.11
N ALA A 73 -11.10 -23.14 -0.29
CA ALA A 73 -11.39 -24.57 -0.33
C ALA A 73 -10.12 -25.45 -0.27
N GLY A 74 -9.16 -25.09 0.59
CA GLY A 74 -7.85 -25.74 0.68
C GLY A 74 -7.90 -27.22 1.06
N ASN A 75 -8.94 -27.66 1.78
CA ASN A 75 -9.13 -29.04 2.20
C ASN A 75 -9.90 -29.91 1.17
N ASP A 76 -10.45 -29.30 0.12
CA ASP A 76 -11.25 -30.02 -0.86
C ASP A 76 -10.35 -30.70 -1.92
N SER A 77 -10.49 -32.03 -2.05
CA SER A 77 -9.72 -32.84 -2.98
C SER A 77 -10.12 -32.68 -4.45
N THR A 78 -11.30 -32.11 -4.71
CA THR A 78 -11.85 -31.95 -6.06
C THR A 78 -11.65 -30.56 -6.64
N VAL A 79 -11.25 -29.60 -5.80
CA VAL A 79 -11.13 -28.20 -6.20
C VAL A 79 -9.87 -27.94 -7.01
N THR A 80 -10.04 -27.21 -8.10
CA THR A 80 -8.95 -26.58 -8.86
C THR A 80 -8.91 -25.10 -8.55
N ARG A 81 -7.73 -24.63 -8.14
CA ARG A 81 -7.43 -23.21 -7.86
C ARG A 81 -6.55 -22.67 -8.97
N MET A 82 -7.02 -21.65 -9.66
CA MET A 82 -6.28 -20.92 -10.70
C MET A 82 -5.99 -19.50 -10.24
N VAL A 83 -4.78 -19.04 -10.45
CA VAL A 83 -4.36 -17.66 -10.15
C VAL A 83 -4.02 -16.96 -11.44
N HIS A 84 -4.73 -15.88 -11.71
CA HIS A 84 -4.61 -15.05 -12.89
C HIS A 84 -3.97 -13.71 -12.53
N PHE A 85 -2.97 -13.32 -13.30
CA PHE A 85 -2.33 -12.00 -13.18
C PHE A 85 -2.69 -11.15 -14.39
N LYS A 86 -3.25 -9.98 -14.14
CA LYS A 86 -3.49 -9.03 -15.23
C LYS A 86 -2.14 -8.63 -15.84
N ASP A 87 -2.06 -8.67 -17.16
CA ASP A 87 -0.86 -8.31 -17.94
C ASP A 87 0.43 -9.08 -17.53
N GLY A 88 0.30 -10.22 -16.84
CA GLY A 88 1.43 -11.05 -16.45
C GLY A 88 2.47 -10.41 -15.55
N GLN A 89 2.08 -9.39 -14.75
CA GLN A 89 3.00 -8.58 -13.96
C GLN A 89 3.87 -9.40 -13.02
N ASN A 90 5.13 -8.96 -12.87
CA ASN A 90 6.14 -9.54 -12.00
C ASN A 90 6.58 -8.54 -10.92
N PRO A 91 7.07 -9.02 -9.77
CA PRO A 91 7.64 -8.12 -8.78
C PRO A 91 8.92 -7.46 -9.29
N VAL A 92 9.11 -6.20 -8.91
CA VAL A 92 10.33 -5.42 -9.12
C VAL A 92 10.97 -5.23 -7.75
N SER A 93 12.23 -5.63 -7.60
CA SER A 93 12.94 -5.61 -6.29
C SER A 93 12.12 -6.27 -5.16
N GLY A 94 11.45 -7.40 -5.48
CA GLY A 94 10.68 -8.18 -4.53
C GLY A 94 9.30 -7.63 -4.17
N LYS A 95 8.85 -6.54 -4.80
CA LYS A 95 7.52 -5.94 -4.59
C LYS A 95 6.77 -5.78 -5.90
N TYR A 96 5.47 -6.01 -5.85
CA TYR A 96 4.60 -5.76 -7.01
C TYR A 96 4.37 -4.26 -7.20
N PRO A 97 4.36 -3.76 -8.43
CA PRO A 97 4.02 -2.37 -8.73
C PRO A 97 2.59 -2.02 -8.30
N VAL A 98 2.36 -0.75 -7.96
CA VAL A 98 1.00 -0.22 -7.77
C VAL A 98 0.20 -0.42 -9.06
N GLY A 99 -1.05 -0.85 -8.93
CA GLY A 99 -1.90 -1.24 -10.05
C GLY A 99 -1.82 -2.72 -10.43
N THR A 100 -0.98 -3.53 -9.76
CA THR A 100 -1.01 -4.99 -9.94
C THR A 100 -2.35 -5.55 -9.51
N ILE A 101 -2.96 -6.38 -10.38
CA ILE A 101 -4.24 -7.05 -10.11
C ILE A 101 -4.06 -8.57 -10.24
N ILE A 102 -4.50 -9.28 -9.21
CA ILE A 102 -4.44 -10.75 -9.14
C ILE A 102 -5.84 -11.25 -8.84
N VAL A 103 -6.31 -12.25 -9.59
CA VAL A 103 -7.57 -12.95 -9.34
C VAL A 103 -7.30 -14.43 -9.09
N LYS A 104 -7.86 -14.97 -8.03
CA LYS A 104 -7.86 -16.40 -7.72
C LYS A 104 -9.26 -16.95 -7.83
N ARG A 105 -9.41 -17.98 -8.63
CA ARG A 105 -10.66 -18.73 -8.77
C ARG A 105 -10.48 -20.16 -8.25
N SER A 106 -11.36 -20.58 -7.36
CA SER A 106 -11.44 -21.94 -6.81
C SER A 106 -12.77 -22.56 -7.23
N THR A 107 -12.71 -23.63 -8.00
CA THR A 107 -13.92 -24.33 -8.51
C THR A 107 -13.72 -25.84 -8.50
N ASN A 108 -14.82 -26.57 -8.40
CA ASN A 108 -14.82 -28.03 -8.59
C ASN A 108 -15.73 -28.43 -9.78
N PRO A 109 -15.58 -29.64 -10.32
CA PRO A 109 -16.37 -30.10 -11.47
C PRO A 109 -17.89 -30.06 -11.23
N ALA A 110 -18.32 -30.27 -9.99
CA ALA A 110 -19.74 -30.26 -9.61
C ALA A 110 -20.32 -28.85 -9.44
N ASN A 111 -19.48 -27.79 -9.55
CA ASN A 111 -19.84 -26.40 -9.27
C ASN A 111 -20.45 -26.15 -7.87
N THR A 112 -20.22 -27.05 -6.92
CA THR A 112 -20.61 -26.86 -5.50
C THR A 112 -19.62 -25.94 -4.77
N VAL A 113 -18.41 -25.78 -5.30
CA VAL A 113 -17.44 -24.76 -4.92
C VAL A 113 -17.24 -23.83 -6.09
N SER A 114 -17.50 -22.56 -5.87
CA SER A 114 -17.26 -21.49 -6.85
C SER A 114 -16.92 -20.20 -6.10
N GLU A 115 -15.64 -20.05 -5.75
CA GLU A 115 -15.12 -18.86 -5.08
C GLU A 115 -14.24 -18.08 -6.05
N THR A 116 -14.45 -16.77 -6.14
CA THR A 116 -13.59 -15.88 -6.89
C THR A 116 -13.21 -14.70 -5.99
N VAL A 117 -11.91 -14.52 -5.80
CA VAL A 117 -11.35 -13.44 -4.95
C VAL A 117 -10.25 -12.71 -5.70
N ALA A 118 -9.98 -11.49 -5.29
CA ALA A 118 -8.90 -10.72 -5.90
C ALA A 118 -8.09 -9.93 -4.87
N MET A 119 -6.89 -9.57 -5.28
CA MET A 119 -6.01 -8.62 -4.61
C MET A 119 -5.58 -7.56 -5.59
N VAL A 120 -5.51 -6.31 -5.12
CA VAL A 120 -5.04 -5.16 -5.89
C VAL A 120 -3.98 -4.41 -5.10
N LYS A 121 -2.83 -4.17 -5.71
CA LYS A 121 -1.78 -3.32 -5.14
C LYS A 121 -2.21 -1.87 -5.28
N ARG A 122 -2.82 -1.33 -4.23
CA ARG A 122 -3.43 -0.01 -4.26
C ARG A 122 -2.42 1.11 -4.09
N GLY A 123 -1.41 0.95 -3.23
CA GLY A 123 -0.44 2.00 -2.90
C GLY A 123 -0.98 3.05 -1.92
N ASN A 124 -0.28 4.18 -1.84
CA ASN A 124 -0.64 5.34 -1.04
C ASN A 124 -0.88 5.04 0.46
N ASN A 125 -0.13 4.07 1.02
CA ASN A 125 -0.27 3.63 2.41
C ASN A 125 -1.68 3.16 2.79
N PHE A 126 -2.47 2.71 1.80
CA PHE A 126 -3.85 2.24 2.01
C PHE A 126 -3.93 1.12 3.05
N ASN A 127 -2.97 0.19 3.01
CA ASN A 127 -2.89 -0.96 3.91
C ASN A 127 -1.42 -1.34 4.13
N SER A 128 -0.65 -0.42 4.70
CA SER A 128 0.82 -0.52 4.80
C SER A 128 1.29 -1.77 5.53
N SER A 129 0.52 -2.29 6.49
CA SER A 129 0.84 -3.51 7.22
C SER A 129 0.82 -4.77 6.35
N ILE A 130 0.08 -4.75 5.25
CA ILE A 130 -0.02 -5.84 4.27
C ILE A 130 0.40 -5.32 2.88
N GLY A 131 1.45 -4.50 2.83
CA GLY A 131 2.06 -4.02 1.59
C GLY A 131 1.11 -3.29 0.64
N ASP A 132 0.14 -2.57 1.18
CA ASP A 132 -0.87 -1.80 0.43
C ASP A 132 -1.79 -2.64 -0.48
N TRP A 133 -1.96 -3.91 -0.15
CA TRP A 133 -2.93 -4.76 -0.84
C TRP A 133 -4.36 -4.48 -0.34
N GLU A 134 -5.27 -4.29 -1.30
CA GLU A 134 -6.72 -4.30 -1.11
C GLU A 134 -7.28 -5.65 -1.55
N PHE A 135 -8.21 -6.21 -0.76
CA PHE A 135 -8.84 -7.51 -1.01
C PHE A 135 -10.27 -7.34 -1.54
N PHE A 136 -10.71 -8.30 -2.35
CA PHE A 136 -12.03 -8.29 -2.99
C PHE A 136 -12.65 -9.67 -2.99
N MET A 137 -13.98 -9.73 -2.77
CA MET A 137 -14.80 -10.84 -3.20
C MET A 137 -15.41 -10.50 -4.55
N LEU A 138 -15.36 -11.45 -5.48
CA LEU A 138 -15.90 -11.28 -6.83
C LEU A 138 -17.00 -12.29 -7.11
N MET A 139 -17.92 -11.90 -7.98
CA MET A 139 -18.79 -12.80 -8.69
C MET A 139 -17.98 -13.57 -9.76
N PRO A 140 -18.47 -14.74 -10.24
CA PRO A 140 -17.76 -15.51 -11.27
C PRO A 140 -17.51 -14.74 -12.58
N ASP A 141 -18.28 -13.71 -12.86
CA ASP A 141 -18.14 -12.84 -14.04
C ASP A 141 -17.12 -11.70 -13.85
N GLY A 142 -16.48 -11.62 -12.67
CA GLY A 142 -15.51 -10.60 -12.34
C GLY A 142 -16.08 -9.33 -11.73
N LYS A 143 -17.41 -9.22 -11.56
CA LYS A 143 -17.98 -8.08 -10.83
C LYS A 143 -17.65 -8.17 -9.34
N ILE A 144 -17.46 -7.03 -8.69
CA ILE A 144 -17.28 -6.98 -7.24
C ILE A 144 -18.60 -7.46 -6.58
N ALA A 145 -18.49 -8.48 -5.74
CA ALA A 145 -19.62 -8.99 -4.98
C ALA A 145 -20.12 -7.94 -3.99
N LYS A 146 -21.39 -8.05 -3.63
CA LYS A 146 -22.02 -7.18 -2.63
C LYS A 146 -22.48 -8.01 -1.44
N ASP A 147 -22.41 -7.40 -0.26
CA ASP A 147 -23.01 -7.99 0.95
C ASP A 147 -24.54 -7.87 0.95
N ALA A 148 -25.18 -8.37 2.02
CA ALA A 148 -26.62 -8.31 2.18
C ALA A 148 -27.19 -6.88 2.25
N GLY A 149 -26.35 -5.89 2.60
CA GLY A 149 -26.69 -4.45 2.61
C GLY A 149 -26.44 -3.76 1.27
N GLY A 150 -25.96 -4.50 0.25
CA GLY A 150 -25.65 -3.95 -1.07
C GLY A 150 -24.30 -3.26 -1.16
N GLN A 151 -23.47 -3.33 -0.11
CA GLN A 151 -22.14 -2.69 -0.10
C GLN A 151 -21.12 -3.58 -0.83
N PRO A 152 -20.19 -2.99 -1.58
CA PRO A 152 -19.13 -3.75 -2.24
C PRO A 152 -18.26 -4.50 -1.23
N MET A 153 -18.05 -5.79 -1.44
CA MET A 153 -17.19 -6.63 -0.60
C MET A 153 -15.72 -6.43 -0.99
N ARG A 154 -15.13 -5.37 -0.43
CA ARG A 154 -13.74 -4.98 -0.69
C ARG A 154 -13.14 -4.25 0.51
N GLY A 155 -11.82 -4.18 0.58
CA GLY A 155 -11.10 -3.35 1.54
C GLY A 155 -9.91 -4.01 2.20
N ALA A 156 -9.20 -3.25 3.05
CA ALA A 156 -8.07 -3.72 3.85
C ALA A 156 -8.48 -4.81 4.86
N SER A 157 -9.64 -4.62 5.48
CA SER A 157 -10.17 -5.49 6.54
C SER A 157 -11.28 -6.43 6.05
N LEU A 158 -11.29 -6.77 4.75
CA LEU A 158 -12.27 -7.72 4.20
C LEU A 158 -12.31 -9.01 5.03
N MET A 159 -13.51 -9.57 5.25
CA MET A 159 -13.73 -10.76 6.10
C MET A 159 -13.16 -10.58 7.51
N SER A 160 -13.38 -9.42 8.12
CA SER A 160 -12.87 -9.06 9.45
C SER A 160 -11.33 -9.16 9.56
N GLY A 161 -10.61 -8.86 8.47
CA GLY A 161 -9.15 -8.90 8.40
C GLY A 161 -8.55 -10.28 8.15
N MET A 162 -9.37 -11.32 7.99
CA MET A 162 -8.89 -12.70 7.78
C MET A 162 -8.02 -12.80 6.52
N CYS A 163 -8.37 -12.09 5.44
CA CYS A 163 -7.58 -12.09 4.21
C CYS A 163 -6.14 -11.64 4.46
N GLY A 164 -5.98 -10.44 5.04
CA GLY A 164 -4.67 -9.87 5.36
C GLY A 164 -3.90 -10.71 6.38
N GLY A 165 -4.59 -11.21 7.42
CA GLY A 165 -3.97 -12.05 8.45
C GLY A 165 -3.33 -13.31 7.88
N CYS A 166 -4.02 -14.01 6.96
CA CYS A 166 -3.47 -15.18 6.29
C CYS A 166 -2.33 -14.79 5.33
N HIS A 167 -2.54 -13.76 4.50
CA HIS A 167 -1.55 -13.31 3.52
C HIS A 167 -0.26 -12.77 4.16
N ASN A 168 -0.30 -12.35 5.44
CA ASN A 168 0.88 -11.94 6.19
C ASN A 168 1.95 -13.05 6.29
N ALA A 169 1.56 -14.33 6.24
CA ALA A 169 2.51 -15.44 6.20
C ALA A 169 3.40 -15.46 4.95
N ALA A 170 3.01 -14.73 3.89
CA ALA A 170 3.78 -14.56 2.66
C ALA A 170 4.44 -13.19 2.54
N SER A 171 4.68 -12.48 3.65
CA SER A 171 5.24 -11.11 3.66
C SER A 171 6.58 -10.98 2.94
N SER A 172 7.43 -12.02 2.99
CA SER A 172 8.71 -12.06 2.26
C SER A 172 8.56 -12.10 0.73
N LYS A 173 7.35 -12.38 0.22
CA LYS A 173 6.99 -12.42 -1.20
C LYS A 173 5.95 -11.36 -1.56
N ASP A 174 6.00 -10.24 -0.88
CA ASP A 174 5.02 -9.16 -1.00
C ASP A 174 3.58 -9.66 -0.81
N PHE A 175 3.40 -10.57 0.17
CA PHE A 175 2.10 -11.15 0.58
C PHE A 175 1.42 -12.06 -0.48
N ILE A 176 2.18 -12.56 -1.47
CA ILE A 176 1.66 -13.42 -2.55
C ILE A 176 2.20 -14.85 -2.40
N PHE A 177 1.30 -15.83 -2.32
CA PHE A 177 1.66 -17.26 -2.19
C PHE A 177 2.02 -17.94 -3.52
N SER A 178 1.56 -17.44 -4.65
CA SER A 178 1.61 -18.12 -5.95
C SER A 178 2.90 -17.93 -6.76
N LYS A 179 3.94 -17.40 -6.15
CA LYS A 179 5.30 -17.32 -6.75
C LYS A 179 6.38 -17.77 -5.80
#